data_7826366db8335a31643a783004c526d1
#
_entry.id   7826366db8335a31643a783004c526d1
#
_cell.length_a   1.000
_cell.length_b   1.000
_cell.length_c   1.000
_cell.angle_alpha   90.00
_cell.angle_beta   90.00
_cell.angle_gamma   90.00
#
_symmetry.space_group_name_H-M   'P 1'
#
loop_
_entity.id
_entity.type
_entity.pdbx_description
1 polymer ?
#
loop_
_entity_poly.entity_id
_entity_poly.type
_entity_poly.pdbx_seq_one_letter_code
_entity_poly.pdbx_strand_id
1 'polypeptide(L)'
;MVAYSPVRNILRSEELDVYARLYGYLRPYWKELAVGYAAILVDTGLNLCVPQVIKNAIDQGLSAGRADALLVAGGLILGIGVVRAAAGFGQRYFGEWLSHRAAYDLRNRFYDSVQHLPFSFHDRMQTGDLMSRATSDIAEVERFVGIGTMDLAGTLLVLAGVIVAMFLEDARLALLALLPIPVLVVATVRFGTVIRPMFKSIQEQMSKLSATMQESLTGIRVVKSFAREPFELERFDRENDAWFRRRRDVIRVWANNWPLFSFVLALAIFLLLWFGGPPALNGRITVGSLYAMISYLLMLNGPVQRMGFLVNLAATASASASRVFAIIDSPTDVEDPVQPVPLEEVQGAVTFEHVSFAYQGGQPILHDVSFHVEPGQRIALMGPTGSGKSTVTKLIPRFYDPVAGRILIDGIDVRRLRFASLRRHVGSVLQEPFLFGLTIEENIAYGRQDASREEIVAAARAARAHQFIASFPQGYETRVGERGVTLSGGQRQRVAIARALLCDPRILILDDSTSSVDTETEYLIQQALEELMEGRTTFIIAQRLLTLKSADTILVLDEGRIVQRGTHEELLAMGGLYKDIYDLQLKDQEAFAALESQASGERQAVGER
;
A
#
# COMPACT_ATOMS: atom_id res chain seq x y z
N MET A 1 -28.37 -32.14 12.50
CA MET A 1 -27.75 -32.38 11.18
C MET A 1 -27.33 -31.02 10.63
N VAL A 2 -26.07 -30.63 10.80
CA VAL A 2 -25.54 -29.37 10.24
C VAL A 2 -24.94 -29.72 8.88
N ALA A 3 -25.57 -29.20 7.82
CA ALA A 3 -25.11 -29.39 6.46
C ALA A 3 -23.67 -28.89 6.30
N TYR A 4 -22.78 -29.80 5.93
CA TYR A 4 -21.40 -29.52 5.56
C TYR A 4 -21.41 -28.74 4.25
N SER A 5 -21.24 -27.42 4.32
CA SER A 5 -21.18 -26.55 3.14
C SER A 5 -19.83 -26.74 2.44
N PRO A 6 -19.78 -27.08 1.14
CA PRO A 6 -18.55 -27.18 0.37
C PRO A 6 -17.75 -25.88 0.33
N VAL A 7 -18.39 -24.73 0.49
CA VAL A 7 -17.76 -23.39 0.61
C VAL A 7 -16.80 -23.31 1.80
N ARG A 8 -17.08 -24.00 2.91
CA ARG A 8 -16.22 -24.00 4.10
C ARG A 8 -14.91 -24.78 3.90
N ASN A 9 -14.91 -25.76 2.98
CA ASN A 9 -13.70 -26.52 2.62
C ASN A 9 -12.82 -25.78 1.62
N ILE A 10 -13.41 -24.99 0.70
CA ILE A 10 -12.68 -24.14 -0.25
C ILE A 10 -11.98 -23.00 0.50
N LEU A 11 -12.68 -22.30 1.39
CA LEU A 11 -12.08 -21.24 2.23
C LEU A 11 -10.94 -21.77 3.12
N ARG A 12 -11.03 -23.02 3.58
CA ARG A 12 -9.99 -23.64 4.40
C ARG A 12 -8.74 -24.05 3.59
N SER A 13 -8.89 -24.39 2.31
CA SER A 13 -7.77 -24.66 1.41
C SER A 13 -7.02 -23.37 1.06
N GLU A 14 -7.73 -22.29 0.75
CA GLU A 14 -7.13 -20.98 0.44
C GLU A 14 -6.34 -20.39 1.63
N GLU A 15 -6.86 -20.52 2.86
CA GLU A 15 -6.13 -20.09 4.04
C GLU A 15 -4.81 -20.88 4.25
N LEU A 16 -4.84 -22.21 4.02
CA LEU A 16 -3.64 -23.04 4.14
C LEU A 16 -2.58 -22.69 3.09
N ASP A 17 -3.01 -22.38 1.87
CA ASP A 17 -2.12 -21.93 0.80
C ASP A 17 -1.45 -20.59 1.13
N VAL A 18 -2.19 -19.67 1.75
CA VAL A 18 -1.63 -18.40 2.23
C VAL A 18 -0.54 -18.63 3.28
N TYR A 19 -0.80 -19.50 4.27
CA TYR A 19 0.23 -19.84 5.27
C TYR A 19 1.43 -20.54 4.63
N ALA A 20 1.22 -21.46 3.71
CA ALA A 20 2.31 -22.14 3.01
C ALA A 20 3.19 -21.16 2.24
N ARG A 21 2.60 -20.15 1.60
CA ARG A 21 3.33 -19.07 0.93
C ARG A 21 4.10 -18.19 1.92
N LEU A 22 3.49 -17.83 3.06
CA LEU A 22 4.15 -17.04 4.10
C LEU A 22 5.38 -17.77 4.65
N TYR A 23 5.25 -19.07 4.94
CA TYR A 23 6.39 -19.89 5.35
C TYR A 23 7.44 -20.03 4.24
N GLY A 24 7.04 -19.94 2.97
CA GLY A 24 7.95 -19.90 1.82
C GLY A 24 8.96 -18.75 1.92
N TYR A 25 8.56 -17.59 2.44
CA TYR A 25 9.46 -16.45 2.68
C TYR A 25 10.48 -16.70 3.79
N LEU A 26 10.21 -17.63 4.72
CA LEU A 26 11.15 -18.03 5.77
C LEU A 26 12.13 -19.12 5.31
N ARG A 27 11.85 -19.80 4.22
CA ARG A 27 12.67 -20.92 3.74
C ARG A 27 14.14 -20.57 3.50
N PRO A 28 14.51 -19.40 2.96
CA PRO A 28 15.90 -19.00 2.82
C PRO A 28 16.63 -18.86 4.18
N TYR A 29 15.89 -18.59 5.25
CA TYR A 29 16.38 -18.30 6.61
C TYR A 29 16.20 -19.49 7.57
N TRP A 30 16.26 -20.72 7.04
CA TRP A 30 16.01 -21.94 7.82
C TRP A 30 16.97 -22.13 8.99
N LYS A 31 18.22 -21.59 8.90
CA LYS A 31 19.22 -21.68 9.97
C LYS A 31 18.81 -20.86 11.19
N GLU A 32 18.44 -19.63 10.97
CA GLU A 32 17.95 -18.70 11.99
C GLU A 32 16.64 -19.20 12.61
N LEU A 33 15.77 -19.74 11.77
CA LEU A 33 14.52 -20.38 12.19
C LEU A 33 14.82 -21.59 13.09
N ALA A 34 15.75 -22.46 12.71
CA ALA A 34 16.15 -23.64 13.50
C ALA A 34 16.76 -23.25 14.86
N VAL A 35 17.59 -22.21 14.91
CA VAL A 35 18.16 -21.69 16.17
C VAL A 35 17.04 -21.14 17.07
N GLY A 36 16.08 -20.37 16.51
CA GLY A 36 14.94 -19.87 17.25
C GLY A 36 14.09 -20.99 17.87
N TYR A 37 13.74 -22.01 17.08
CA TYR A 37 12.97 -23.17 17.58
C TYR A 37 13.79 -24.03 18.58
N ALA A 38 15.08 -24.20 18.39
CA ALA A 38 15.94 -24.86 19.36
C ALA A 38 15.97 -24.10 20.70
N ALA A 39 16.04 -22.78 20.65
CA ALA A 39 15.95 -21.93 21.84
C ALA A 39 14.61 -22.10 22.58
N ILE A 40 13.48 -22.20 21.84
CA ILE A 40 12.15 -22.47 22.42
C ILE A 40 12.14 -23.85 23.13
N LEU A 41 12.69 -24.88 22.49
CA LEU A 41 12.77 -26.23 23.07
C LEU A 41 13.58 -26.23 24.34
N VAL A 42 14.73 -25.55 24.37
CA VAL A 42 15.59 -25.42 25.55
C VAL A 42 14.87 -24.63 26.65
N ASP A 43 14.29 -23.47 26.36
CA ASP A 43 13.56 -22.67 27.37
C ASP A 43 12.39 -23.45 27.95
N THR A 44 11.56 -24.06 27.08
CA THR A 44 10.40 -24.84 27.52
C THR A 44 10.80 -26.06 28.32
N GLY A 45 11.79 -26.84 27.87
CA GLY A 45 12.29 -28.01 28.58
C GLY A 45 12.82 -27.65 29.96
N LEU A 46 13.66 -26.63 30.04
CA LEU A 46 14.17 -26.15 31.35
C LEU A 46 13.08 -25.58 32.24
N ASN A 47 12.09 -24.88 31.65
CA ASN A 47 10.94 -24.39 32.41
C ASN A 47 10.14 -25.53 33.06
N LEU A 48 9.96 -26.65 32.36
CA LEU A 48 9.30 -27.85 32.88
C LEU A 48 10.13 -28.58 33.94
N CYS A 49 11.46 -28.41 33.94
CA CYS A 49 12.33 -29.01 34.95
C CYS A 49 12.28 -28.25 36.30
N VAL A 50 11.93 -26.97 36.34
CA VAL A 50 11.92 -26.17 37.58
C VAL A 50 11.05 -26.78 38.68
N PRO A 51 9.78 -27.19 38.45
CA PRO A 51 8.97 -27.84 39.46
C PRO A 51 9.60 -29.14 39.99
N GLN A 52 10.28 -29.91 39.13
CA GLN A 52 10.96 -31.15 39.55
C GLN A 52 12.18 -30.88 40.46
N VAL A 53 12.96 -29.84 40.16
CA VAL A 53 14.08 -29.44 41.02
C VAL A 53 13.58 -28.98 42.37
N ILE A 54 12.49 -28.21 42.42
CA ILE A 54 11.88 -27.78 43.69
C ILE A 54 11.28 -28.97 44.45
N LYS A 55 10.61 -29.91 43.75
CA LYS A 55 10.14 -31.17 44.32
C LYS A 55 11.28 -31.89 45.08
N ASN A 56 12.41 -32.11 44.38
CA ASN A 56 13.56 -32.78 44.96
C ASN A 56 14.17 -31.99 46.14
N ALA A 57 14.17 -30.66 46.07
CA ALA A 57 14.60 -29.81 47.17
C ALA A 57 13.70 -29.97 48.43
N ILE A 58 12.39 -30.08 48.23
CA ILE A 58 11.43 -30.32 49.33
C ILE A 58 11.63 -31.72 49.90
N ASP A 59 11.66 -32.74 49.05
CA ASP A 59 11.66 -34.14 49.51
C ASP A 59 13.00 -34.56 50.13
N GLN A 60 14.13 -34.21 49.51
CA GLN A 60 15.47 -34.61 49.94
C GLN A 60 16.15 -33.56 50.86
N GLY A 61 15.77 -32.28 50.69
CA GLY A 61 16.34 -31.20 51.50
C GLY A 61 15.56 -30.95 52.79
N LEU A 62 14.31 -30.48 52.65
CA LEU A 62 13.51 -30.10 53.80
C LEU A 62 13.00 -31.31 54.57
N SER A 63 12.40 -32.33 53.92
CA SER A 63 11.81 -33.48 54.59
C SER A 63 12.87 -34.44 55.15
N ALA A 64 14.03 -34.55 54.50
CA ALA A 64 15.14 -35.38 54.97
C ALA A 64 16.20 -34.60 55.80
N GLY A 65 16.05 -33.28 55.98
CA GLY A 65 16.95 -32.45 56.78
C GLY A 65 18.35 -32.24 56.16
N ARG A 66 18.50 -32.36 54.86
CA ARG A 66 19.78 -32.29 54.13
C ARG A 66 20.02 -30.92 53.53
N ALA A 67 20.83 -30.10 54.19
CA ALA A 67 21.17 -28.75 53.70
C ALA A 67 21.96 -28.77 52.38
N ASP A 68 22.77 -29.79 52.12
CA ASP A 68 23.51 -29.99 50.86
C ASP A 68 22.55 -30.10 49.65
N ALA A 69 21.45 -30.83 49.78
CA ALA A 69 20.44 -30.96 48.75
C ALA A 69 19.76 -29.62 48.40
N LEU A 70 19.54 -28.76 49.41
CA LEU A 70 19.00 -27.41 49.20
C LEU A 70 19.97 -26.49 48.42
N LEU A 71 21.26 -26.56 48.79
CA LEU A 71 22.29 -25.78 48.09
C LEU A 71 22.43 -26.21 46.62
N VAL A 72 22.42 -27.53 46.36
CA VAL A 72 22.47 -28.08 44.99
C VAL A 72 21.22 -27.64 44.20
N ALA A 73 20.04 -27.75 44.80
CA ALA A 73 18.80 -27.30 44.10
C ALA A 73 18.83 -25.80 43.82
N GLY A 74 19.30 -24.96 44.74
CA GLY A 74 19.50 -23.53 44.55
C GLY A 74 20.45 -23.24 43.40
N GLY A 75 21.60 -23.93 43.35
CA GLY A 75 22.58 -23.83 42.26
C GLY A 75 22.00 -24.26 40.91
N LEU A 76 21.23 -25.35 40.87
CA LEU A 76 20.54 -25.82 39.65
C LEU A 76 19.50 -24.81 39.17
N ILE A 77 18.67 -24.24 40.06
CA ILE A 77 17.68 -23.22 39.69
C ILE A 77 18.36 -21.99 39.11
N LEU A 78 19.46 -21.55 39.69
CA LEU A 78 20.24 -20.43 39.20
C LEU A 78 20.85 -20.75 37.83
N GLY A 79 21.44 -21.93 37.66
CA GLY A 79 21.97 -22.40 36.38
C GLY A 79 20.89 -22.50 35.29
N ILE A 80 19.73 -23.09 35.62
CA ILE A 80 18.55 -23.12 34.74
C ILE A 80 18.14 -21.68 34.35
N GLY A 81 18.11 -20.77 35.33
CA GLY A 81 17.75 -19.36 35.08
C GLY A 81 18.68 -18.68 34.07
N VAL A 82 19.99 -18.90 34.20
CA VAL A 82 20.98 -18.33 33.27
C VAL A 82 20.80 -18.90 31.85
N VAL A 83 20.66 -20.22 31.71
CA VAL A 83 20.47 -20.86 30.41
C VAL A 83 19.13 -20.44 29.78
N ARG A 84 18.07 -20.35 30.55
CA ARG A 84 16.77 -19.85 30.09
C ARG A 84 16.83 -18.39 29.65
N ALA A 85 17.57 -17.54 30.35
CA ALA A 85 17.76 -16.15 29.92
C ALA A 85 18.46 -16.07 28.55
N ALA A 86 19.50 -16.89 28.35
CA ALA A 86 20.18 -16.97 27.04
C ALA A 86 19.27 -17.55 25.95
N ALA A 87 18.52 -18.60 26.26
CA ALA A 87 17.56 -19.20 25.32
C ALA A 87 16.42 -18.21 24.96
N GLY A 88 15.85 -17.53 25.96
CA GLY A 88 14.83 -16.50 25.76
C GLY A 88 15.32 -15.32 24.96
N PHE A 89 16.57 -14.90 25.15
CA PHE A 89 17.21 -13.91 24.28
C PHE A 89 17.27 -14.42 22.83
N GLY A 90 17.77 -15.65 22.62
CA GLY A 90 17.85 -16.25 21.29
C GLY A 90 16.49 -16.35 20.61
N GLN A 91 15.48 -16.87 21.32
CA GLN A 91 14.10 -16.92 20.82
C GLN A 91 13.58 -15.55 20.38
N ARG A 92 13.74 -14.53 21.23
CA ARG A 92 13.25 -13.18 20.97
C ARG A 92 14.01 -12.54 19.82
N TYR A 93 15.34 -12.60 19.84
CA TYR A 93 16.19 -12.00 18.81
C TYR A 93 15.92 -12.60 17.42
N PHE A 94 15.94 -13.92 17.29
CA PHE A 94 15.71 -14.56 16.00
C PHE A 94 14.26 -14.44 15.55
N GLY A 95 13.29 -14.42 16.48
CA GLY A 95 11.89 -14.17 16.18
C GLY A 95 11.68 -12.78 15.57
N GLU A 96 12.19 -11.72 16.20
CA GLU A 96 12.12 -10.36 15.69
C GLU A 96 12.89 -10.20 14.36
N TRP A 97 14.09 -10.75 14.30
CA TRP A 97 14.91 -10.71 13.09
C TRP A 97 14.20 -11.35 11.90
N LEU A 98 13.60 -12.53 12.07
CA LEU A 98 12.82 -13.22 11.03
C LEU A 98 11.57 -12.44 10.64
N SER A 99 10.87 -11.84 11.61
CA SER A 99 9.73 -10.95 11.34
C SER A 99 10.11 -9.82 10.41
N HIS A 100 11.12 -9.05 10.77
CA HIS A 100 11.56 -7.89 9.98
C HIS A 100 12.13 -8.29 8.62
N ARG A 101 12.83 -9.42 8.56
CA ARG A 101 13.39 -9.89 7.29
C ARG A 101 12.30 -10.35 6.31
N ALA A 102 11.33 -11.10 6.78
CA ALA A 102 10.19 -11.51 5.97
C ALA A 102 9.36 -10.29 5.48
N ALA A 103 9.16 -9.30 6.36
CA ALA A 103 8.49 -8.05 5.99
C ALA A 103 9.28 -7.24 4.95
N TYR A 104 10.60 -7.19 5.09
CA TYR A 104 11.48 -6.54 4.11
C TYR A 104 11.35 -7.19 2.73
N ASP A 105 11.47 -8.52 2.65
CA ASP A 105 11.37 -9.24 1.37
C ASP A 105 9.97 -9.12 0.75
N LEU A 106 8.92 -9.20 1.58
CA LEU A 106 7.53 -9.04 1.13
C LEU A 106 7.25 -7.62 0.63
N ARG A 107 7.77 -6.60 1.33
CA ARG A 107 7.60 -5.19 0.95
C ARG A 107 8.31 -4.87 -0.36
N ASN A 108 9.53 -5.37 -0.53
CA ASN A 108 10.27 -5.20 -1.78
C ASN A 108 9.53 -5.85 -2.95
N ARG A 109 9.06 -7.09 -2.79
CA ARG A 109 8.31 -7.79 -3.84
C ARG A 109 6.96 -7.13 -4.14
N PHE A 110 6.27 -6.65 -3.13
CA PHE A 110 5.04 -5.88 -3.30
C PHE A 110 5.29 -4.60 -4.10
N TYR A 111 6.32 -3.83 -3.73
CA TYR A 111 6.66 -2.58 -4.41
C TYR A 111 7.10 -2.82 -5.86
N ASP A 112 7.93 -3.83 -6.09
CA ASP A 112 8.34 -4.24 -7.44
C ASP A 112 7.11 -4.61 -8.30
N SER A 113 6.19 -5.43 -7.78
CA SER A 113 4.96 -5.77 -8.47
C SER A 113 4.13 -4.52 -8.80
N VAL A 114 3.91 -3.63 -7.83
CA VAL A 114 3.13 -2.39 -8.05
C VAL A 114 3.73 -1.52 -9.15
N GLN A 115 5.08 -1.44 -9.25
CA GLN A 115 5.75 -0.65 -10.29
C GLN A 115 5.57 -1.23 -11.71
N HIS A 116 5.39 -2.55 -11.83
CA HIS A 116 5.24 -3.24 -13.11
C HIS A 116 3.79 -3.45 -13.53
N LEU A 117 2.82 -3.20 -12.63
CA LEU A 117 1.40 -3.33 -12.96
C LEU A 117 0.95 -2.27 -13.98
N PRO A 118 0.02 -2.62 -14.89
CA PRO A 118 -0.45 -1.75 -15.96
C PRO A 118 -1.28 -0.57 -15.42
N PHE A 119 -1.45 0.46 -16.26
CA PHE A 119 -2.29 1.62 -15.93
C PHE A 119 -3.74 1.24 -15.58
N SER A 120 -4.28 0.20 -16.22
CA SER A 120 -5.61 -0.35 -15.92
C SER A 120 -5.79 -0.76 -14.44
N PHE A 121 -4.72 -1.20 -13.79
CA PHE A 121 -4.71 -1.49 -12.36
C PHE A 121 -4.69 -0.19 -11.54
N HIS A 122 -3.81 0.76 -11.87
CA HIS A 122 -3.67 2.03 -11.15
C HIS A 122 -4.92 2.92 -11.25
N ASP A 123 -5.63 2.89 -12.35
CA ASP A 123 -6.89 3.63 -12.52
C ASP A 123 -8.02 3.12 -11.61
N ARG A 124 -8.00 1.82 -11.27
CA ARG A 124 -9.00 1.19 -10.40
C ARG A 124 -8.66 1.25 -8.91
N MET A 125 -7.37 1.25 -8.60
CA MET A 125 -6.89 1.18 -7.23
C MET A 125 -6.57 2.58 -6.68
N GLN A 126 -7.14 2.89 -5.54
CA GLN A 126 -6.79 4.12 -4.83
C GLN A 126 -5.37 4.00 -4.24
N THR A 127 -4.57 5.04 -4.38
CA THR A 127 -3.22 5.10 -3.80
C THR A 127 -3.22 4.83 -2.29
N GLY A 128 -4.26 5.31 -1.57
CA GLY A 128 -4.43 5.06 -0.15
C GLY A 128 -4.55 3.58 0.21
N ASP A 129 -5.25 2.77 -0.61
CA ASP A 129 -5.37 1.33 -0.42
C ASP A 129 -4.03 0.62 -0.62
N LEU A 130 -3.26 1.02 -1.65
CA LEU A 130 -1.92 0.48 -1.89
C LEU A 130 -0.99 0.80 -0.73
N MET A 131 -1.01 2.03 -0.22
CA MET A 131 -0.22 2.45 0.95
C MET A 131 -0.63 1.68 2.22
N SER A 132 -1.93 1.47 2.45
CA SER A 132 -2.42 0.67 3.57
C SER A 132 -1.92 -0.78 3.50
N ARG A 133 -1.92 -1.39 2.30
CA ARG A 133 -1.40 -2.76 2.11
C ARG A 133 0.12 -2.84 2.28
N ALA A 134 0.86 -1.86 1.75
CA ALA A 134 2.32 -1.78 1.91
C ALA A 134 2.77 -1.56 3.35
N THR A 135 1.95 -0.91 4.18
CA THR A 135 2.28 -0.57 5.57
C THR A 135 1.55 -1.46 6.57
N SER A 136 0.23 -1.28 6.72
CA SER A 136 -0.56 -1.94 7.78
C SER A 136 -0.69 -3.44 7.56
N ASP A 137 -1.02 -3.90 6.33
CA ASP A 137 -1.20 -5.33 6.09
C ASP A 137 0.11 -6.10 6.19
N ILE A 138 1.21 -5.55 5.67
CA ILE A 138 2.53 -6.17 5.83
C ILE A 138 2.97 -6.18 7.30
N ALA A 139 2.64 -5.17 8.11
CA ALA A 139 2.94 -5.16 9.53
C ALA A 139 2.17 -6.23 10.32
N GLU A 140 0.92 -6.55 9.94
CA GLU A 140 0.19 -7.67 10.55
C GLU A 140 0.79 -9.02 10.19
N VAL A 141 1.26 -9.20 8.96
CA VAL A 141 2.01 -10.37 8.52
C VAL A 141 3.34 -10.48 9.27
N GLU A 142 4.08 -9.40 9.40
CA GLU A 142 5.34 -9.28 10.14
C GLU A 142 5.21 -9.80 11.57
N ARG A 143 4.20 -9.31 12.32
CA ARG A 143 3.94 -9.76 13.69
C ARG A 143 3.71 -11.26 13.80
N PHE A 144 3.02 -11.84 12.84
CA PHE A 144 2.69 -13.27 12.90
C PHE A 144 3.85 -14.16 12.47
N VAL A 145 4.55 -13.82 11.39
CA VAL A 145 5.51 -14.70 10.73
C VAL A 145 6.69 -15.09 11.63
N GLY A 146 7.23 -14.15 12.40
CA GLY A 146 8.35 -14.45 13.30
C GLY A 146 7.87 -14.76 14.71
N ILE A 147 7.45 -13.72 15.45
CA ILE A 147 7.06 -13.86 16.86
C ILE A 147 5.82 -14.72 17.01
N GLY A 148 4.78 -14.50 16.20
CA GLY A 148 3.51 -15.21 16.33
C GLY A 148 3.66 -16.72 16.14
N THR A 149 4.47 -17.17 15.19
CA THR A 149 4.73 -18.60 14.97
C THR A 149 5.56 -19.23 16.07
N MET A 150 6.57 -18.52 16.56
CA MET A 150 7.40 -18.98 17.69
C MET A 150 6.61 -19.03 18.99
N ASP A 151 5.81 -18.02 19.29
CA ASP A 151 4.94 -17.99 20.47
C ASP A 151 3.87 -19.11 20.42
N LEU A 152 3.32 -19.38 19.23
CA LEU A 152 2.38 -20.48 19.03
C LEU A 152 3.05 -21.83 19.31
N ALA A 153 4.22 -22.07 18.73
CA ALA A 153 4.98 -23.30 18.97
C ALA A 153 5.36 -23.45 20.45
N GLY A 154 5.90 -22.40 21.08
CA GLY A 154 6.23 -22.40 22.51
C GLY A 154 5.01 -22.65 23.39
N THR A 155 3.87 -22.02 23.08
CA THR A 155 2.62 -22.21 23.82
C THR A 155 2.13 -23.65 23.71
N LEU A 156 2.14 -24.25 22.53
CA LEU A 156 1.75 -25.65 22.31
C LEU A 156 2.71 -26.61 23.02
N LEU A 157 4.02 -26.34 22.95
CA LEU A 157 5.03 -27.15 23.65
C LEU A 157 4.86 -27.10 25.17
N VAL A 158 4.62 -25.94 25.76
CA VAL A 158 4.35 -25.79 27.19
C VAL A 158 3.08 -26.55 27.59
N LEU A 159 1.97 -26.39 26.82
CA LEU A 159 0.73 -27.11 27.10
C LEU A 159 0.94 -28.63 27.07
N ALA A 160 1.55 -29.13 26.01
CA ALA A 160 1.82 -30.57 25.88
C ALA A 160 2.79 -31.07 26.98
N GLY A 161 3.87 -30.34 27.21
CA GLY A 161 4.88 -30.68 28.17
C GLY A 161 4.36 -30.70 29.62
N VAL A 162 3.54 -29.72 30.00
CA VAL A 162 2.90 -29.68 31.32
C VAL A 162 1.95 -30.87 31.51
N ILE A 163 1.10 -31.16 30.52
CA ILE A 163 0.18 -32.30 30.62
C ILE A 163 0.97 -33.60 30.76
N VAL A 164 1.98 -33.82 29.93
CA VAL A 164 2.85 -35.01 30.04
C VAL A 164 3.53 -35.08 31.40
N ALA A 165 4.13 -33.98 31.91
CA ALA A 165 4.80 -33.92 33.19
C ALA A 165 3.85 -34.25 34.35
N MET A 166 2.59 -33.76 34.33
CA MET A 166 1.58 -34.10 35.33
C MET A 166 1.21 -35.59 35.31
N PHE A 167 1.04 -36.20 34.14
CA PHE A 167 0.75 -37.62 34.01
C PHE A 167 1.92 -38.52 34.45
N LEU A 168 3.15 -38.11 34.21
CA LEU A 168 4.36 -38.81 34.67
C LEU A 168 4.52 -38.73 36.18
N GLU A 169 4.01 -37.69 36.83
CA GLU A 169 4.07 -37.49 38.28
C GLU A 169 3.07 -38.39 39.02
N ASP A 170 1.79 -38.25 38.71
CA ASP A 170 0.71 -39.13 39.18
C ASP A 170 -0.50 -38.99 38.25
N ALA A 171 -0.83 -40.07 37.55
CA ALA A 171 -1.91 -40.08 36.55
C ALA A 171 -3.30 -39.83 37.15
N ARG A 172 -3.55 -40.27 38.39
CA ARG A 172 -4.86 -40.09 39.06
C ARG A 172 -5.05 -38.62 39.47
N LEU A 173 -4.03 -38.03 40.09
CA LEU A 173 -4.06 -36.62 40.46
C LEU A 173 -4.08 -35.71 39.21
N ALA A 174 -3.37 -36.08 38.15
CA ALA A 174 -3.40 -35.35 36.89
C ALA A 174 -4.82 -35.30 36.29
N LEU A 175 -5.53 -36.43 36.27
CA LEU A 175 -6.92 -36.47 35.79
C LEU A 175 -7.86 -35.62 36.64
N LEU A 176 -7.70 -35.64 37.98
CA LEU A 176 -8.50 -34.82 38.91
C LEU A 176 -8.21 -33.32 38.73
N ALA A 177 -6.93 -32.96 38.59
CA ALA A 177 -6.50 -31.56 38.39
C ALA A 177 -6.94 -30.99 37.04
N LEU A 178 -6.96 -31.84 36.00
CA LEU A 178 -7.36 -31.43 34.65
C LEU A 178 -8.87 -31.47 34.47
N LEU A 179 -9.66 -32.06 35.36
CA LEU A 179 -11.12 -32.16 35.28
C LEU A 179 -11.83 -30.81 35.09
N PRO A 180 -11.44 -29.72 35.75
CA PRO A 180 -12.02 -28.38 35.50
C PRO A 180 -11.55 -27.72 34.22
N ILE A 181 -10.43 -28.15 33.60
CA ILE A 181 -9.85 -27.49 32.42
C ILE A 181 -10.80 -27.47 31.20
N PRO A 182 -11.55 -28.54 30.86
CA PRO A 182 -12.56 -28.45 29.78
C PRO A 182 -13.59 -27.34 30.00
N VAL A 183 -14.01 -27.10 31.24
CA VAL A 183 -14.92 -25.99 31.58
C VAL A 183 -14.24 -24.66 31.29
N LEU A 184 -12.95 -24.51 31.66
CA LEU A 184 -12.17 -23.33 31.35
C LEU A 184 -12.05 -23.09 29.83
N VAL A 185 -11.79 -24.14 29.05
CA VAL A 185 -11.71 -24.08 27.60
C VAL A 185 -13.05 -23.63 26.98
N VAL A 186 -14.16 -24.25 27.39
CA VAL A 186 -15.50 -23.87 26.93
C VAL A 186 -15.83 -22.43 27.31
N ALA A 187 -15.54 -22.01 28.55
CA ALA A 187 -15.74 -20.64 29.01
C ALA A 187 -14.91 -19.64 28.19
N THR A 188 -13.64 -19.97 27.90
CA THR A 188 -12.73 -19.13 27.10
C THR A 188 -13.24 -19.00 25.64
N VAL A 189 -13.64 -20.12 25.04
CA VAL A 189 -14.21 -20.09 23.66
C VAL A 189 -15.47 -19.26 23.62
N ARG A 190 -16.40 -19.48 24.57
CA ARG A 190 -17.64 -18.68 24.67
C ARG A 190 -17.35 -17.21 24.92
N PHE A 191 -16.44 -16.88 25.80
CA PHE A 191 -16.00 -15.51 26.02
C PHE A 191 -15.47 -14.90 24.72
N GLY A 192 -14.62 -15.62 23.96
CA GLY A 192 -14.09 -15.20 22.67
C GLY A 192 -15.19 -14.90 21.63
N THR A 193 -16.23 -15.74 21.55
CA THR A 193 -17.35 -15.53 20.60
C THR A 193 -18.19 -14.29 20.96
N VAL A 194 -18.31 -13.95 22.23
CA VAL A 194 -19.02 -12.74 22.69
C VAL A 194 -18.18 -11.48 22.52
N ILE A 195 -16.88 -11.55 22.86
CA ILE A 195 -16.01 -10.37 22.90
C ILE A 195 -15.61 -9.88 21.51
N ARG A 196 -15.42 -10.79 20.53
CA ARG A 196 -15.02 -10.44 19.15
C ARG A 196 -15.95 -9.44 18.46
N PRO A 197 -17.30 -9.66 18.40
CA PRO A 197 -18.21 -8.70 17.76
C PRO A 197 -18.25 -7.38 18.52
N MET A 198 -18.05 -7.38 19.83
CA MET A 198 -17.97 -6.15 20.63
C MET A 198 -16.74 -5.32 20.28
N PHE A 199 -15.56 -5.94 20.12
CA PHE A 199 -14.37 -5.23 19.63
C PHE A 199 -14.56 -4.70 18.23
N LYS A 200 -15.17 -5.46 17.32
CA LYS A 200 -15.52 -4.99 15.97
C LYS A 200 -16.40 -3.74 16.04
N SER A 201 -17.44 -3.76 16.90
CA SER A 201 -18.33 -2.59 17.11
C SER A 201 -17.59 -1.37 17.67
N ILE A 202 -16.59 -1.56 18.56
CA ILE A 202 -15.72 -0.47 19.03
C ILE A 202 -14.90 0.10 17.88
N GLN A 203 -14.33 -0.77 17.04
CA GLN A 203 -13.52 -0.33 15.88
C GLN A 203 -14.36 0.45 14.87
N GLU A 204 -15.57 -0.02 14.56
CA GLU A 204 -16.51 0.69 13.68
C GLU A 204 -16.88 2.05 14.25
N GLN A 205 -17.11 2.15 15.56
CA GLN A 205 -17.40 3.42 16.22
C GLN A 205 -16.19 4.35 16.25
N MET A 206 -14.98 3.81 16.45
CA MET A 206 -13.74 4.59 16.38
C MET A 206 -13.52 5.16 14.97
N SER A 207 -13.84 4.38 13.94
CA SER A 207 -13.77 4.86 12.55
C SER A 207 -14.74 6.03 12.31
N LYS A 208 -15.97 5.98 12.85
CA LYS A 208 -16.93 7.09 12.78
C LYS A 208 -16.43 8.34 13.49
N LEU A 209 -15.89 8.17 14.70
CA LEU A 209 -15.30 9.26 15.47
C LEU A 209 -14.14 9.92 14.72
N SER A 210 -13.24 9.10 14.15
CA SER A 210 -12.12 9.57 13.35
C SER A 210 -12.58 10.30 12.09
N ALA A 211 -13.62 9.78 11.40
CA ALA A 211 -14.19 10.43 10.21
C ALA A 211 -14.79 11.80 10.56
N THR A 212 -15.54 11.90 11.66
CA THR A 212 -16.10 13.18 12.15
C THR A 212 -14.97 14.19 12.45
N MET A 213 -13.91 13.75 13.11
CA MET A 213 -12.76 14.60 13.40
C MET A 213 -12.06 15.05 12.11
N GLN A 214 -11.81 14.14 11.19
CA GLN A 214 -11.16 14.44 9.90
C GLN A 214 -12.00 15.43 9.07
N GLU A 215 -13.32 15.25 9.02
CA GLU A 215 -14.22 16.13 8.29
C GLU A 215 -14.19 17.56 8.88
N SER A 216 -14.28 17.69 10.21
CA SER A 216 -14.21 18.98 10.90
C SER A 216 -12.88 19.68 10.70
N LEU A 217 -11.73 18.93 10.74
CA LEU A 217 -10.40 19.48 10.53
C LEU A 217 -10.17 19.89 9.07
N THR A 218 -10.60 19.07 8.12
CA THR A 218 -10.50 19.40 6.69
C THR A 218 -11.37 20.61 6.34
N GLY A 219 -12.58 20.67 6.93
CA GLY A 219 -13.51 21.77 6.75
C GLY A 219 -13.33 22.94 7.72
N ILE A 220 -12.20 23.04 8.43
CA ILE A 220 -12.03 24.01 9.54
C ILE A 220 -12.27 25.47 9.12
N ARG A 221 -11.93 25.83 7.87
CA ARG A 221 -12.21 27.17 7.34
C ARG A 221 -13.71 27.46 7.28
N VAL A 222 -14.52 26.45 6.89
CA VAL A 222 -15.98 26.57 6.84
C VAL A 222 -16.53 26.70 8.26
N VAL A 223 -16.10 25.82 9.19
CA VAL A 223 -16.49 25.87 10.59
C VAL A 223 -16.24 27.24 11.19
N LYS A 224 -15.03 27.80 10.96
CA LYS A 224 -14.64 29.12 11.43
C LYS A 224 -15.42 30.25 10.75
N SER A 225 -15.63 30.18 9.43
CA SER A 225 -16.39 31.21 8.69
C SER A 225 -17.83 31.37 9.17
N PHE A 226 -18.44 30.26 9.62
CA PHE A 226 -19.83 30.27 10.10
C PHE A 226 -19.97 30.24 11.63
N ALA A 227 -18.83 30.32 12.39
CA ALA A 227 -18.80 30.24 13.86
C ALA A 227 -19.59 29.04 14.42
N ARG A 228 -19.37 27.84 13.79
CA ARG A 228 -20.10 26.60 14.12
C ARG A 228 -19.30 25.64 14.99
N GLU A 229 -18.31 26.12 15.73
CA GLU A 229 -17.51 25.31 16.66
C GLU A 229 -18.39 24.57 17.70
N PRO A 230 -19.42 25.20 18.33
CA PRO A 230 -20.25 24.48 19.29
C PRO A 230 -21.00 23.29 18.68
N PHE A 231 -21.47 23.42 17.44
CA PHE A 231 -22.16 22.35 16.72
C PHE A 231 -21.22 21.16 16.45
N GLU A 232 -19.99 21.43 15.97
CA GLU A 232 -19.01 20.38 15.70
C GLU A 232 -18.52 19.71 17.00
N LEU A 233 -18.39 20.45 18.10
CA LEU A 233 -18.06 19.89 19.41
C LEU A 233 -19.17 18.95 19.90
N GLU A 234 -20.45 19.34 19.80
CA GLU A 234 -21.56 18.47 20.17
C GLU A 234 -21.63 17.22 19.30
N ARG A 235 -21.34 17.34 17.99
CA ARG A 235 -21.28 16.21 17.06
C ARG A 235 -20.17 15.23 17.46
N PHE A 236 -18.99 15.76 17.79
CA PHE A 236 -17.85 14.96 18.27
C PHE A 236 -18.17 14.26 19.59
N ASP A 237 -18.73 14.98 20.56
CA ASP A 237 -19.08 14.45 21.88
C ASP A 237 -20.08 13.29 21.78
N ARG A 238 -21.07 13.38 20.90
CA ARG A 238 -22.04 12.28 20.67
C ARG A 238 -21.36 11.00 20.21
N GLU A 239 -20.43 11.09 19.26
CA GLU A 239 -19.70 9.93 18.74
C GLU A 239 -18.71 9.39 19.79
N ASN A 240 -18.07 10.27 20.55
CA ASN A 240 -17.14 9.91 21.63
C ASN A 240 -17.86 9.22 22.79
N ASP A 241 -19.04 9.72 23.17
CA ASP A 241 -19.91 9.08 24.17
C ASP A 241 -20.39 7.69 23.70
N ALA A 242 -20.70 7.54 22.42
CA ALA A 242 -21.09 6.26 21.86
C ALA A 242 -19.92 5.26 21.91
N TRP A 243 -18.69 5.71 21.59
CA TRP A 243 -17.48 4.93 21.73
C TRP A 243 -17.21 4.52 23.19
N PHE A 244 -17.32 5.47 24.12
CA PHE A 244 -17.14 5.22 25.56
C PHE A 244 -18.14 4.16 26.08
N ARG A 245 -19.42 4.26 25.72
CA ARG A 245 -20.45 3.28 26.12
C ARG A 245 -20.11 1.88 25.64
N ARG A 246 -19.71 1.71 24.37
CA ARG A 246 -19.30 0.40 23.82
C ARG A 246 -18.07 -0.15 24.54
N ARG A 247 -17.09 0.71 24.82
CA ARG A 247 -15.88 0.34 25.56
C ARG A 247 -16.19 -0.12 26.98
N ARG A 248 -17.08 0.60 27.66
CA ARG A 248 -17.56 0.23 29.01
C ARG A 248 -18.25 -1.13 29.01
N ASP A 249 -19.06 -1.43 27.99
CA ASP A 249 -19.77 -2.71 27.91
C ASP A 249 -18.79 -3.89 27.72
N VAL A 250 -17.72 -3.71 26.95
CA VAL A 250 -16.62 -4.67 26.87
C VAL A 250 -15.98 -4.89 28.24
N ILE A 251 -15.68 -3.80 28.96
CA ILE A 251 -15.06 -3.90 30.30
C ILE A 251 -15.98 -4.67 31.26
N ARG A 252 -17.32 -4.48 31.19
CA ARG A 252 -18.29 -5.26 31.97
C ARG A 252 -18.20 -6.77 31.68
N VAL A 253 -18.16 -7.13 30.40
CA VAL A 253 -18.03 -8.54 30.00
C VAL A 253 -16.72 -9.13 30.54
N TRP A 254 -15.63 -8.38 30.46
CA TRP A 254 -14.35 -8.77 31.04
C TRP A 254 -14.42 -8.97 32.57
N ALA A 255 -14.96 -7.96 33.27
CA ALA A 255 -15.06 -7.99 34.74
C ALA A 255 -15.94 -9.15 35.23
N ASN A 256 -16.97 -9.53 34.50
CA ASN A 256 -17.85 -10.63 34.85
C ASN A 256 -17.22 -12.02 34.59
N ASN A 257 -16.36 -12.16 33.57
CA ASN A 257 -15.80 -13.45 33.20
C ASN A 257 -14.44 -13.74 33.85
N TRP A 258 -13.66 -12.72 34.15
CA TRP A 258 -12.32 -12.89 34.75
C TRP A 258 -12.35 -13.67 36.09
N PRO A 259 -13.28 -13.39 37.04
CA PRO A 259 -13.39 -14.15 38.27
C PRO A 259 -13.71 -15.63 38.04
N LEU A 260 -14.50 -15.96 36.99
CA LEU A 260 -14.80 -17.35 36.64
C LEU A 260 -13.52 -18.13 36.27
N PHE A 261 -12.63 -17.55 35.49
CA PHE A 261 -11.37 -18.19 35.10
C PHE A 261 -10.49 -18.46 36.33
N SER A 262 -10.38 -17.47 37.21
CA SER A 262 -9.64 -17.61 38.47
C SER A 262 -10.27 -18.64 39.40
N PHE A 263 -11.59 -18.69 39.46
CA PHE A 263 -12.33 -19.67 40.29
C PHE A 263 -12.10 -21.10 39.79
N VAL A 264 -12.15 -21.34 38.46
CA VAL A 264 -11.91 -22.68 37.89
C VAL A 264 -10.50 -23.17 38.21
N LEU A 265 -9.50 -22.27 38.14
CA LEU A 265 -8.13 -22.58 38.49
C LEU A 265 -7.99 -22.88 40.03
N ALA A 266 -8.61 -22.06 40.86
CA ALA A 266 -8.64 -22.29 42.30
C ALA A 266 -9.35 -23.61 42.67
N LEU A 267 -10.43 -23.96 41.96
CA LEU A 267 -11.11 -25.24 42.10
C LEU A 267 -10.17 -26.43 41.76
N ALA A 268 -9.38 -26.30 40.70
CA ALA A 268 -8.42 -27.33 40.32
C ALA A 268 -7.33 -27.53 41.42
N ILE A 269 -6.83 -26.43 41.99
CA ILE A 269 -5.88 -26.46 43.11
C ILE A 269 -6.55 -27.07 44.36
N PHE A 270 -7.79 -26.69 44.66
CA PHE A 270 -8.55 -27.27 45.77
C PHE A 270 -8.71 -28.78 45.61
N LEU A 271 -9.07 -29.28 44.42
CA LEU A 271 -9.18 -30.71 44.13
C LEU A 271 -7.84 -31.43 44.34
N LEU A 272 -6.74 -30.84 43.86
CA LEU A 272 -5.40 -31.38 44.12
C LEU A 272 -5.07 -31.50 45.60
N LEU A 273 -5.37 -30.46 46.39
CA LEU A 273 -5.12 -30.49 47.86
C LEU A 273 -6.05 -31.45 48.58
N TRP A 274 -7.33 -31.48 48.20
CA TRP A 274 -8.33 -32.34 48.86
C TRP A 274 -8.07 -33.82 48.62
N PHE A 275 -7.77 -34.22 47.38
CA PHE A 275 -7.54 -35.61 47.03
C PHE A 275 -6.06 -36.01 47.10
N GLY A 276 -5.12 -35.11 46.97
CA GLY A 276 -3.68 -35.36 47.04
C GLY A 276 -3.11 -35.21 48.44
N GLY A 277 -3.74 -34.39 49.31
CA GLY A 277 -3.29 -34.16 50.69
C GLY A 277 -3.28 -35.44 51.54
N PRO A 278 -4.38 -36.20 51.65
CA PRO A 278 -4.39 -37.46 52.41
C PRO A 278 -3.35 -38.51 51.98
N PRO A 279 -3.17 -38.79 50.67
CA PRO A 279 -2.06 -39.63 50.19
C PRO A 279 -0.69 -39.08 50.54
N ALA A 280 -0.48 -37.75 50.54
CA ALA A 280 0.77 -37.14 50.93
C ALA A 280 1.06 -37.33 52.46
N LEU A 281 0.06 -37.16 53.33
CA LEU A 281 0.18 -37.38 54.72
C LEU A 281 0.48 -38.87 55.08
N ASN A 282 -0.07 -39.80 54.27
CA ASN A 282 0.14 -41.24 54.45
C ASN A 282 1.42 -41.76 53.74
N GLY A 283 2.26 -40.87 53.20
CA GLY A 283 3.52 -41.24 52.55
C GLY A 283 3.38 -41.95 51.17
N ARG A 284 2.17 -42.00 50.60
CA ARG A 284 1.95 -42.61 49.28
C ARG A 284 2.43 -41.72 48.09
N ILE A 285 2.42 -40.43 48.31
CA ILE A 285 3.04 -39.43 47.44
C ILE A 285 3.87 -38.50 48.32
N THR A 286 4.87 -37.83 47.71
CA THR A 286 5.68 -36.87 48.48
C THR A 286 5.03 -35.48 48.49
N VAL A 287 5.39 -34.67 49.49
CA VAL A 287 4.95 -33.27 49.56
C VAL A 287 5.49 -32.48 48.36
N GLY A 288 6.71 -32.82 47.91
CA GLY A 288 7.30 -32.25 46.72
C GLY A 288 6.51 -32.58 45.43
N SER A 289 5.97 -33.82 45.34
CA SER A 289 5.10 -34.20 44.22
C SER A 289 3.82 -33.35 44.15
N LEU A 290 3.18 -33.13 45.30
CA LEU A 290 2.01 -32.28 45.39
C LEU A 290 2.32 -30.83 44.98
N TYR A 291 3.45 -30.30 45.42
CA TYR A 291 3.95 -28.99 45.01
C TYR A 291 4.20 -28.90 43.47
N ALA A 292 4.87 -29.93 42.92
CA ALA A 292 5.14 -29.97 41.47
C ALA A 292 3.85 -29.97 40.67
N MET A 293 2.84 -30.73 41.07
CA MET A 293 1.52 -30.76 40.42
C MET A 293 0.82 -29.41 40.47
N ILE A 294 0.83 -28.70 41.59
CA ILE A 294 0.27 -27.35 41.72
C ILE A 294 1.04 -26.39 40.81
N SER A 295 2.38 -26.47 40.76
CA SER A 295 3.22 -25.65 39.93
C SER A 295 2.92 -25.86 38.43
N TYR A 296 2.78 -27.10 37.99
CA TYR A 296 2.39 -27.44 36.62
C TYR A 296 1.00 -26.90 36.25
N LEU A 297 0.03 -27.02 37.16
CA LEU A 297 -1.30 -26.47 36.97
C LEU A 297 -1.28 -24.95 36.80
N LEU A 298 -0.49 -24.24 37.60
CA LEU A 298 -0.31 -22.79 37.48
C LEU A 298 0.37 -22.40 36.17
N MET A 299 1.29 -23.23 35.65
CA MET A 299 1.94 -23.01 34.37
C MET A 299 0.98 -23.08 33.17
N LEU A 300 -0.20 -23.74 33.26
CA LEU A 300 -1.20 -23.79 32.20
C LEU A 300 -1.94 -22.46 32.00
N ASN A 301 -1.97 -21.60 33.02
CA ASN A 301 -2.74 -20.36 32.99
C ASN A 301 -2.29 -19.41 31.84
N GLY A 302 -1.00 -19.18 31.69
CA GLY A 302 -0.44 -18.31 30.67
C GLY A 302 -0.76 -18.78 29.23
N PRO A 303 -0.40 -20.00 28.84
CA PRO A 303 -0.68 -20.60 27.56
C PRO A 303 -2.16 -20.54 27.14
N VAL A 304 -3.07 -20.92 28.06
CA VAL A 304 -4.52 -20.90 27.77
C VAL A 304 -5.02 -19.49 27.43
N GLN A 305 -4.57 -18.48 28.19
CA GLN A 305 -4.94 -17.08 27.91
C GLN A 305 -4.37 -16.57 26.60
N ARG A 306 -3.12 -16.93 26.27
CA ARG A 306 -2.45 -16.48 25.01
C ARG A 306 -3.02 -17.13 23.78
N MET A 307 -3.56 -18.34 23.84
CA MET A 307 -4.06 -19.07 22.68
C MET A 307 -5.11 -18.28 21.89
N GLY A 308 -6.04 -17.63 22.57
CA GLY A 308 -7.06 -16.79 21.92
C GLY A 308 -6.47 -15.62 21.14
N PHE A 309 -5.43 -14.99 21.66
CA PHE A 309 -4.69 -13.92 21.00
C PHE A 309 -3.94 -14.45 19.77
N LEU A 310 -3.22 -15.57 19.91
CA LEU A 310 -2.43 -16.17 18.82
C LEU A 310 -3.29 -16.63 17.65
N VAL A 311 -4.46 -17.22 17.92
CA VAL A 311 -5.43 -17.59 16.86
C VAL A 311 -5.96 -16.35 16.13
N ASN A 312 -6.23 -15.28 16.86
CA ASN A 312 -6.66 -14.02 16.23
C ASN A 312 -5.54 -13.39 15.39
N LEU A 313 -4.31 -13.39 15.90
CA LEU A 313 -3.14 -12.89 15.19
C LEU A 313 -2.92 -13.66 13.88
N ALA A 314 -3.03 -15.00 13.91
CA ALA A 314 -2.94 -15.84 12.74
C ALA A 314 -4.02 -15.50 11.71
N ALA A 315 -5.28 -15.39 12.14
CA ALA A 315 -6.40 -15.07 11.25
C ALA A 315 -6.26 -13.67 10.60
N THR A 316 -5.81 -12.68 11.39
CA THR A 316 -5.57 -11.32 10.86
C THR A 316 -4.43 -11.32 9.84
N ALA A 317 -3.33 -11.99 10.16
CA ALA A 317 -2.19 -12.10 9.25
C ALA A 317 -2.55 -12.81 7.95
N SER A 318 -3.35 -13.89 8.02
CA SER A 318 -3.85 -14.58 6.81
C SER A 318 -4.69 -13.67 5.92
N ALA A 319 -5.64 -12.94 6.49
CA ALA A 319 -6.47 -11.99 5.75
C ALA A 319 -5.63 -10.86 5.13
N SER A 320 -4.65 -10.32 5.87
CA SER A 320 -3.76 -9.27 5.38
C SER A 320 -2.83 -9.78 4.28
N ALA A 321 -2.25 -10.98 4.46
CA ALA A 321 -1.42 -11.62 3.45
C ALA A 321 -2.19 -11.90 2.14
N SER A 322 -3.44 -12.35 2.22
CA SER A 322 -4.29 -12.56 1.04
C SER A 322 -4.47 -11.28 0.24
N ARG A 323 -4.67 -10.12 0.91
CA ARG A 323 -4.78 -8.82 0.22
C ARG A 323 -3.46 -8.38 -0.43
N VAL A 324 -2.33 -8.64 0.23
CA VAL A 324 -1.00 -8.35 -0.33
C VAL A 324 -0.70 -9.24 -1.53
N PHE A 325 -0.96 -10.55 -1.41
CA PHE A 325 -0.75 -11.50 -2.52
C PHE A 325 -1.67 -11.26 -3.70
N ALA A 326 -2.91 -10.81 -3.48
CA ALA A 326 -3.82 -10.42 -4.54
C ALA A 326 -3.25 -9.31 -5.45
N ILE A 327 -2.37 -8.44 -4.91
CA ILE A 327 -1.66 -7.43 -5.72
C ILE A 327 -0.43 -8.06 -6.40
N ILE A 328 0.37 -8.81 -5.64
CA ILE A 328 1.60 -9.44 -6.19
C ILE A 328 1.28 -10.37 -7.37
N ASP A 329 0.12 -11.04 -7.31
CA ASP A 329 -0.33 -12.00 -8.33
C ASP A 329 -1.32 -11.37 -9.33
N SER A 330 -1.51 -10.05 -9.30
CA SER A 330 -2.42 -9.39 -10.24
C SER A 330 -1.94 -9.62 -11.68
N PRO A 331 -2.83 -10.06 -12.57
CA PRO A 331 -2.46 -10.27 -13.98
C PRO A 331 -2.12 -8.94 -14.64
N THR A 332 -1.14 -8.96 -15.50
CA THR A 332 -0.75 -7.86 -16.37
C THR A 332 -1.47 -7.98 -17.71
N ASP A 333 -2.29 -6.97 -18.04
CA ASP A 333 -3.00 -6.94 -19.34
C ASP A 333 -2.08 -6.50 -20.49
N VAL A 334 -0.98 -5.81 -20.15
CA VAL A 334 -0.03 -5.22 -21.11
C VAL A 334 1.38 -5.64 -20.69
N GLU A 335 2.02 -6.47 -21.49
CA GLU A 335 3.37 -7.02 -21.21
C GLU A 335 4.36 -6.68 -22.32
N ASP A 336 5.64 -6.63 -21.97
CA ASP A 336 6.71 -6.55 -22.96
C ASP A 336 6.70 -7.80 -23.84
N PRO A 337 6.89 -7.66 -25.17
CA PRO A 337 6.93 -8.80 -26.06
C PRO A 337 8.15 -9.69 -25.76
N VAL A 338 7.97 -11.01 -25.87
CA VAL A 338 9.05 -11.99 -25.66
C VAL A 338 10.19 -11.79 -26.66
N GLN A 339 9.86 -11.36 -27.88
CA GLN A 339 10.82 -11.05 -28.94
C GLN A 339 10.57 -9.63 -29.46
N PRO A 340 11.11 -8.60 -28.79
CA PRO A 340 10.90 -7.22 -29.20
C PRO A 340 11.61 -6.91 -30.52
N VAL A 341 10.96 -6.13 -31.38
CA VAL A 341 11.61 -5.54 -32.54
C VAL A 341 12.47 -4.38 -32.06
N PRO A 342 13.74 -4.29 -32.49
CA PRO A 342 14.58 -3.13 -32.18
C PRO A 342 14.00 -1.87 -32.82
N LEU A 343 14.05 -0.77 -32.08
CA LEU A 343 13.63 0.56 -32.52
C LEU A 343 14.86 1.48 -32.42
N GLU A 344 15.69 1.48 -33.47
CA GLU A 344 17.01 2.16 -33.43
C GLU A 344 16.94 3.61 -33.93
N GLU A 345 16.23 3.87 -35.04
CA GLU A 345 16.03 5.20 -35.59
C GLU A 345 14.54 5.50 -35.70
N VAL A 346 14.03 6.40 -34.87
CA VAL A 346 12.62 6.80 -34.86
C VAL A 346 12.46 8.11 -35.63
N GLN A 347 11.69 8.07 -36.71
CA GLN A 347 11.28 9.26 -37.44
C GLN A 347 10.09 9.94 -36.78
N GLY A 348 9.17 9.13 -36.24
CA GLY A 348 8.01 9.58 -35.47
C GLY A 348 6.70 9.57 -36.24
N ALA A 349 6.60 8.81 -37.34
CA ALA A 349 5.30 8.61 -38.00
C ALA A 349 4.38 7.79 -37.09
N VAL A 350 3.12 8.21 -36.93
CA VAL A 350 2.13 7.50 -36.10
C VAL A 350 0.90 7.17 -36.93
N THR A 351 0.51 5.89 -36.95
CA THR A 351 -0.67 5.42 -37.69
C THR A 351 -1.62 4.66 -36.75
N PHE A 352 -2.88 5.06 -36.77
CA PHE A 352 -3.99 4.32 -36.18
C PHE A 352 -4.75 3.62 -37.32
N GLU A 353 -4.92 2.30 -37.22
CA GLU A 353 -5.63 1.49 -38.20
C GLU A 353 -6.79 0.78 -37.55
N HIS A 354 -8.02 1.23 -37.83
CA HIS A 354 -9.27 0.64 -37.33
C HIS A 354 -9.30 0.42 -35.81
N VAL A 355 -8.78 1.39 -35.05
CA VAL A 355 -8.60 1.27 -33.61
C VAL A 355 -9.92 1.44 -32.89
N SER A 356 -10.30 0.40 -32.15
CA SER A 356 -11.41 0.45 -31.18
C SER A 356 -10.89 0.15 -29.81
N PHE A 357 -11.37 0.88 -28.80
CA PHE A 357 -10.89 0.76 -27.43
C PHE A 357 -12.01 0.92 -26.40
N ALA A 358 -11.93 0.11 -25.34
CA ALA A 358 -12.74 0.23 -24.12
C ALA A 358 -11.84 0.05 -22.89
N TYR A 359 -12.05 0.84 -21.85
CA TYR A 359 -11.46 0.52 -20.54
C TYR A 359 -12.12 -0.73 -19.99
N GLN A 360 -11.37 -1.53 -19.23
CA GLN A 360 -11.85 -2.82 -18.71
C GLN A 360 -13.26 -2.74 -18.08
N GLY A 361 -14.18 -3.59 -18.56
CA GLY A 361 -15.56 -3.69 -18.07
C GLY A 361 -16.48 -2.53 -18.45
N GLY A 362 -16.01 -1.57 -19.25
CA GLY A 362 -16.74 -0.39 -19.69
C GLY A 362 -17.29 -0.48 -21.10
N GLN A 363 -18.10 0.53 -21.47
CA GLN A 363 -18.53 0.71 -22.86
C GLN A 363 -17.35 1.13 -23.74
N PRO A 364 -17.36 0.78 -25.04
CA PRO A 364 -16.36 1.28 -26.00
C PRO A 364 -16.29 2.81 -26.02
N ILE A 365 -15.06 3.32 -25.97
CA ILE A 365 -14.79 4.77 -25.97
C ILE A 365 -14.25 5.24 -27.32
N LEU A 366 -13.52 4.39 -28.03
CA LEU A 366 -13.10 4.66 -29.41
C LEU A 366 -13.71 3.61 -30.34
N HIS A 367 -14.22 4.09 -31.48
CA HIS A 367 -14.94 3.29 -32.45
C HIS A 367 -14.32 3.47 -33.83
N ASP A 368 -13.53 2.49 -34.28
CA ASP A 368 -12.98 2.42 -35.65
C ASP A 368 -12.18 3.68 -36.03
N VAL A 369 -11.33 4.16 -35.15
CA VAL A 369 -10.51 5.35 -35.34
C VAL A 369 -9.34 5.03 -36.26
N SER A 370 -9.24 5.74 -37.40
CA SER A 370 -8.17 5.58 -38.38
C SER A 370 -7.64 6.94 -38.82
N PHE A 371 -6.32 7.11 -38.69
CA PHE A 371 -5.60 8.29 -39.18
C PHE A 371 -4.11 8.00 -39.31
N HIS A 372 -3.43 8.82 -40.10
CA HIS A 372 -1.98 8.79 -40.27
C HIS A 372 -1.40 10.18 -40.05
N VAL A 373 -0.25 10.22 -39.38
CA VAL A 373 0.51 11.43 -39.05
C VAL A 373 1.94 11.25 -39.53
N GLU A 374 2.39 12.16 -40.39
CA GLU A 374 3.77 12.18 -40.88
C GLU A 374 4.75 12.68 -39.82
N PRO A 375 6.04 12.32 -39.91
CA PRO A 375 7.07 12.83 -39.00
C PRO A 375 7.09 14.37 -38.95
N GLY A 376 7.13 14.92 -37.73
CA GLY A 376 7.20 16.36 -37.50
C GLY A 376 5.86 17.11 -37.61
N GLN A 377 4.75 16.45 -37.96
CA GLN A 377 3.43 17.09 -38.01
C GLN A 377 2.86 17.39 -36.63
N ARG A 378 2.12 18.49 -36.51
CA ARG A 378 1.37 18.90 -35.33
C ARG A 378 -0.11 18.58 -35.51
N ILE A 379 -0.62 17.68 -34.67
CA ILE A 379 -2.02 17.22 -34.70
C ILE A 379 -2.75 17.77 -33.50
N ALA A 380 -3.80 18.55 -33.70
CA ALA A 380 -4.69 18.97 -32.63
C ALA A 380 -5.88 18.01 -32.52
N LEU A 381 -6.15 17.54 -31.29
CA LEU A 381 -7.32 16.75 -30.95
C LEU A 381 -8.36 17.65 -30.28
N MET A 382 -9.53 17.77 -30.87
CA MET A 382 -10.62 18.63 -30.43
C MET A 382 -11.92 17.84 -30.31
N GLY A 383 -12.86 18.32 -29.49
CA GLY A 383 -14.18 17.73 -29.31
C GLY A 383 -14.69 17.87 -27.87
N PRO A 384 -15.94 17.49 -27.61
CA PRO A 384 -16.56 17.57 -26.27
C PRO A 384 -15.80 16.75 -25.22
N THR A 385 -16.07 17.03 -23.94
CA THR A 385 -15.56 16.20 -22.83
C THR A 385 -16.11 14.78 -22.98
N GLY A 386 -15.25 13.78 -22.83
CA GLY A 386 -15.63 12.37 -23.01
C GLY A 386 -15.57 11.85 -24.45
N SER A 387 -15.25 12.67 -25.46
CA SER A 387 -15.16 12.24 -26.87
C SER A 387 -13.99 11.29 -27.20
N GLY A 388 -13.08 10.99 -26.26
CA GLY A 388 -11.98 10.04 -26.45
C GLY A 388 -10.60 10.66 -26.71
N LYS A 389 -10.42 11.99 -26.69
CA LYS A 389 -9.13 12.68 -26.93
C LYS A 389 -7.98 12.14 -26.09
N SER A 390 -8.14 12.14 -24.78
CA SER A 390 -7.12 11.64 -23.85
C SER A 390 -6.90 10.13 -23.98
N THR A 391 -7.89 9.40 -24.49
CA THR A 391 -7.74 7.95 -24.76
C THR A 391 -6.83 7.73 -25.97
N VAL A 392 -6.97 8.51 -27.04
CA VAL A 392 -6.07 8.45 -28.21
C VAL A 392 -4.61 8.68 -27.76
N THR A 393 -4.37 9.72 -26.95
CA THR A 393 -3.01 10.03 -26.50
C THR A 393 -2.42 8.98 -25.54
N LYS A 394 -3.24 8.32 -24.70
CA LYS A 394 -2.79 7.24 -23.80
C LYS A 394 -2.43 5.94 -24.53
N LEU A 395 -2.97 5.71 -25.72
CA LEU A 395 -2.68 4.53 -26.53
C LEU A 395 -1.32 4.60 -27.24
N ILE A 396 -0.82 5.80 -27.59
CA ILE A 396 0.46 5.99 -28.28
C ILE A 396 1.65 5.43 -27.46
N PRO A 397 1.84 5.76 -26.15
CA PRO A 397 2.90 5.20 -25.33
C PRO A 397 2.58 3.77 -24.82
N ARG A 398 1.54 3.14 -25.37
CA ARG A 398 1.05 1.81 -25.00
C ARG A 398 0.82 1.69 -23.48
N PHE A 399 0.05 2.63 -22.91
CA PHE A 399 -0.47 2.47 -21.55
C PHE A 399 -1.59 1.45 -21.48
N TYR A 400 -2.26 1.25 -22.62
CA TYR A 400 -3.30 0.24 -22.86
C TYR A 400 -3.11 -0.33 -24.26
N ASP A 401 -3.55 -1.56 -24.48
CA ASP A 401 -3.66 -2.17 -25.80
C ASP A 401 -5.09 -1.97 -26.37
N PRO A 402 -5.25 -1.69 -27.67
CA PRO A 402 -6.56 -1.57 -28.30
C PRO A 402 -7.30 -2.92 -28.31
N VAL A 403 -8.64 -2.87 -28.23
CA VAL A 403 -9.50 -4.06 -28.31
C VAL A 403 -9.53 -4.61 -29.74
N ALA A 404 -9.52 -3.71 -30.74
CA ALA A 404 -9.43 -4.07 -32.15
C ALA A 404 -8.57 -3.04 -32.88
N GLY A 405 -8.03 -3.42 -34.03
CA GLY A 405 -7.11 -2.60 -34.80
C GLY A 405 -5.68 -2.64 -34.31
N ARG A 406 -4.86 -1.70 -34.79
CA ARG A 406 -3.45 -1.59 -34.42
C ARG A 406 -2.96 -0.15 -34.47
N ILE A 407 -1.92 0.12 -33.69
CA ILE A 407 -1.23 1.41 -33.65
C ILE A 407 0.21 1.14 -34.08
N LEU A 408 0.66 1.91 -35.06
CA LEU A 408 1.99 1.75 -35.62
C LEU A 408 2.81 3.00 -35.35
N ILE A 409 4.08 2.81 -35.01
CA ILE A 409 5.10 3.86 -35.00
C ILE A 409 6.15 3.47 -36.06
N ASP A 410 6.36 4.35 -37.03
CA ASP A 410 7.22 4.11 -38.20
C ASP A 410 6.92 2.75 -38.88
N GLY A 411 5.62 2.40 -38.99
CA GLY A 411 5.15 1.14 -39.58
C GLY A 411 5.26 -0.10 -38.67
N ILE A 412 5.78 0.02 -37.45
CA ILE A 412 5.92 -1.10 -36.49
C ILE A 412 4.79 -1.04 -35.46
N ASP A 413 4.06 -2.15 -35.27
CA ASP A 413 3.01 -2.25 -34.26
C ASP A 413 3.61 -2.06 -32.84
N VAL A 414 3.04 -1.14 -32.06
CA VAL A 414 3.51 -0.82 -30.69
C VAL A 414 3.55 -2.05 -29.77
N ARG A 415 2.72 -3.08 -30.04
CA ARG A 415 2.71 -4.34 -29.27
C ARG A 415 3.97 -5.19 -29.49
N ARG A 416 4.74 -4.91 -30.54
CA ARG A 416 6.00 -5.58 -30.86
C ARG A 416 7.23 -4.81 -30.35
N LEU A 417 7.03 -3.62 -29.80
CA LEU A 417 8.09 -2.77 -29.27
C LEU A 417 8.25 -2.99 -27.75
N ARG A 418 9.50 -2.92 -27.28
CA ARG A 418 9.80 -2.91 -25.85
C ARG A 418 9.35 -1.59 -25.23
N PHE A 419 8.72 -1.61 -24.05
CA PHE A 419 8.23 -0.40 -23.38
C PHE A 419 9.33 0.65 -23.19
N ALA A 420 10.50 0.23 -22.71
CA ALA A 420 11.61 1.15 -22.48
C ALA A 420 12.06 1.84 -23.80
N SER A 421 12.07 1.12 -24.93
CA SER A 421 12.43 1.67 -26.23
C SER A 421 11.33 2.60 -26.75
N LEU A 422 10.06 2.18 -26.70
CA LEU A 422 8.92 2.97 -27.12
C LEU A 422 8.82 4.30 -26.34
N ARG A 423 8.77 4.20 -25.00
CA ARG A 423 8.54 5.36 -24.11
C ARG A 423 9.72 6.32 -24.05
N ARG A 424 10.92 5.90 -24.43
CA ARG A 424 12.06 6.80 -24.60
C ARG A 424 11.82 7.82 -25.74
N HIS A 425 11.07 7.43 -26.77
CA HIS A 425 10.80 8.27 -27.93
C HIS A 425 9.44 8.98 -27.87
N VAL A 426 8.64 8.75 -26.81
CA VAL A 426 7.35 9.40 -26.60
C VAL A 426 7.42 10.23 -25.33
N GLY A 427 7.46 11.55 -25.47
CA GLY A 427 7.39 12.50 -24.35
C GLY A 427 5.96 12.95 -24.08
N SER A 428 5.63 13.26 -22.83
CA SER A 428 4.33 13.82 -22.47
C SER A 428 4.47 14.99 -21.50
N VAL A 429 3.73 16.07 -21.75
CA VAL A 429 3.55 17.20 -20.84
C VAL A 429 2.07 17.26 -20.49
N LEU A 430 1.77 16.90 -19.24
CA LEU A 430 0.40 16.82 -18.73
C LEU A 430 -0.12 18.20 -18.30
N GLN A 431 -1.43 18.37 -18.26
CA GLN A 431 -2.13 19.56 -17.78
C GLN A 431 -1.67 19.99 -16.38
N GLU A 432 -1.61 19.05 -15.45
CA GLU A 432 -1.06 19.25 -14.12
C GLU A 432 0.26 18.47 -13.99
N PRO A 433 1.41 19.13 -14.20
CA PRO A 433 2.69 18.43 -14.13
C PRO A 433 3.00 17.97 -12.71
N PHE A 434 3.30 16.69 -12.59
CA PHE A 434 3.74 16.10 -11.33
C PHE A 434 5.26 16.27 -11.16
N LEU A 435 5.67 16.85 -10.03
CA LEU A 435 7.07 16.92 -9.61
C LEU A 435 7.27 16.08 -8.34
N PHE A 436 8.36 15.34 -8.34
CA PHE A 436 8.77 14.54 -7.17
C PHE A 436 9.38 15.43 -6.08
N GLY A 437 9.36 14.99 -4.84
CA GLY A 437 10.01 15.67 -3.69
C GLY A 437 11.55 15.62 -3.76
N LEU A 438 12.10 15.80 -4.95
CA LEU A 438 13.51 15.82 -5.30
C LEU A 438 13.97 17.27 -5.51
N THR A 439 15.24 17.48 -5.89
CA THR A 439 15.72 18.80 -6.35
C THR A 439 15.13 19.17 -7.72
N ILE A 440 15.20 20.42 -8.11
CA ILE A 440 14.77 20.86 -9.46
C ILE A 440 15.63 20.18 -10.52
N GLU A 441 16.92 20.05 -10.29
CA GLU A 441 17.86 19.33 -11.18
C GLU A 441 17.43 17.87 -11.39
N GLU A 442 17.23 17.12 -10.30
CA GLU A 442 16.77 15.72 -10.35
C GLU A 442 15.39 15.59 -11.02
N ASN A 443 14.51 16.57 -10.85
CA ASN A 443 13.21 16.59 -11.54
C ASN A 443 13.35 16.79 -13.04
N ILE A 444 14.25 17.64 -13.50
CA ILE A 444 14.53 17.86 -14.94
C ILE A 444 15.19 16.59 -15.50
N ALA A 445 16.19 16.05 -14.82
CA ALA A 445 16.95 14.87 -15.23
C ALA A 445 16.18 13.54 -15.08
N TYR A 446 14.94 13.55 -14.59
CA TYR A 446 14.19 12.33 -14.24
C TYR A 446 14.08 11.31 -15.38
N GLY A 447 13.91 11.76 -16.61
CA GLY A 447 13.83 10.89 -17.79
C GLY A 447 15.18 10.51 -18.41
N ARG A 448 16.27 11.23 -18.05
CA ARG A 448 17.65 11.00 -18.52
C ARG A 448 18.64 11.32 -17.40
N GLN A 449 18.86 10.32 -16.53
CA GLN A 449 19.66 10.48 -15.31
C GLN A 449 21.16 10.66 -15.54
N ASP A 450 21.65 10.30 -16.71
CA ASP A 450 23.04 10.43 -17.17
C ASP A 450 23.33 11.79 -17.83
N ALA A 451 22.36 12.72 -17.85
CA ALA A 451 22.55 14.03 -18.43
C ALA A 451 23.55 14.88 -17.64
N SER A 452 24.43 15.58 -18.34
CA SER A 452 25.34 16.54 -17.71
C SER A 452 24.59 17.77 -17.19
N ARG A 453 25.22 18.47 -16.24
CA ARG A 453 24.64 19.71 -15.69
C ARG A 453 24.45 20.79 -16.76
N GLU A 454 25.35 20.84 -17.73
CA GLU A 454 25.29 21.74 -18.88
C GLU A 454 24.05 21.47 -19.74
N GLU A 455 23.73 20.19 -20.00
CA GLU A 455 22.53 19.78 -20.74
C GLU A 455 21.25 20.11 -19.97
N ILE A 456 21.25 19.88 -18.63
CA ILE A 456 20.11 20.23 -17.77
C ILE A 456 19.87 21.73 -17.78
N VAL A 457 20.92 22.56 -17.67
CA VAL A 457 20.81 24.02 -17.73
C VAL A 457 20.36 24.48 -19.12
N ALA A 458 20.84 23.86 -20.20
CA ALA A 458 20.40 24.16 -21.55
C ALA A 458 18.90 23.88 -21.74
N ALA A 459 18.43 22.71 -21.32
CA ALA A 459 17.01 22.35 -21.33
C ALA A 459 16.15 23.32 -20.49
N ALA A 460 16.65 23.74 -19.32
CA ALA A 460 15.97 24.72 -18.49
C ALA A 460 15.91 26.12 -19.10
N ARG A 461 16.93 26.52 -19.89
CA ARG A 461 16.91 27.78 -20.65
C ARG A 461 15.91 27.73 -21.78
N ALA A 462 15.89 26.64 -22.56
CA ALA A 462 14.93 26.41 -23.63
C ALA A 462 13.49 26.44 -23.07
N ALA A 463 13.25 25.83 -21.92
CA ALA A 463 11.96 25.86 -21.21
C ALA A 463 11.66 27.19 -20.49
N ARG A 464 12.46 28.25 -20.68
CA ARG A 464 12.31 29.54 -19.97
C ARG A 464 12.28 29.39 -18.43
N ALA A 465 12.88 28.33 -17.90
CA ALA A 465 12.90 28.01 -16.46
C ALA A 465 14.15 28.54 -15.73
N HIS A 466 15.26 28.69 -16.43
CA HIS A 466 16.57 29.03 -15.85
C HIS A 466 16.53 30.27 -14.96
N GLN A 467 15.87 31.34 -15.36
CA GLN A 467 15.86 32.61 -14.63
C GLN A 467 15.26 32.47 -13.23
N PHE A 468 14.06 31.85 -13.12
CA PHE A 468 13.46 31.67 -11.80
C PHE A 468 14.21 30.62 -10.96
N ILE A 469 14.78 29.58 -11.60
CA ILE A 469 15.59 28.58 -10.87
C ILE A 469 16.82 29.25 -10.26
N ALA A 470 17.52 30.07 -11.03
CA ALA A 470 18.70 30.82 -10.57
C ALA A 470 18.40 31.86 -9.48
N SER A 471 17.15 32.33 -9.37
CA SER A 471 16.72 33.25 -8.33
C SER A 471 16.51 32.58 -6.97
N PHE A 472 16.41 31.27 -6.89
CA PHE A 472 16.33 30.57 -5.62
C PHE A 472 17.69 30.52 -4.92
N PRO A 473 17.75 30.59 -3.57
CA PRO A 473 19.00 30.57 -2.82
C PRO A 473 19.90 29.36 -3.12
N GLN A 474 19.30 28.20 -3.44
CA GLN A 474 20.00 26.95 -3.77
C GLN A 474 19.98 26.66 -5.28
N GLY A 475 19.43 27.55 -6.12
CA GLY A 475 19.34 27.35 -7.56
C GLY A 475 18.73 26.00 -7.94
N TYR A 476 19.43 25.23 -8.74
CA TYR A 476 19.00 23.89 -9.20
C TYR A 476 18.93 22.83 -8.08
N GLU A 477 19.68 23.01 -7.00
CA GLU A 477 19.67 22.15 -5.81
C GLU A 477 18.44 22.40 -4.90
N THR A 478 17.59 23.38 -5.24
CA THR A 478 16.38 23.69 -4.49
C THR A 478 15.46 22.46 -4.50
N ARG A 479 15.12 21.95 -3.31
CA ARG A 479 14.17 20.85 -3.16
C ARG A 479 12.74 21.32 -3.40
N VAL A 480 12.06 20.58 -4.25
CA VAL A 480 10.64 20.77 -4.54
C VAL A 480 9.84 19.99 -3.50
N GLY A 481 8.90 20.64 -2.81
CA GLY A 481 8.01 19.97 -1.87
C GLY A 481 7.12 18.92 -2.56
N GLU A 482 6.41 18.11 -1.76
CA GLU A 482 5.49 17.11 -2.30
C GLU A 482 4.57 17.71 -3.37
N ARG A 483 4.50 17.06 -4.52
CA ARG A 483 3.74 17.50 -5.70
C ARG A 483 4.09 18.90 -6.21
N GLY A 484 5.27 19.42 -5.90
CA GLY A 484 5.70 20.73 -6.37
C GLY A 484 5.06 21.93 -5.65
N VAL A 485 4.58 21.73 -4.43
CA VAL A 485 3.85 22.77 -3.64
C VAL A 485 4.64 24.07 -3.46
N THR A 486 5.98 24.01 -3.50
CA THR A 486 6.86 25.19 -3.36
C THR A 486 6.99 26.03 -4.64
N LEU A 487 6.53 25.52 -5.79
CA LEU A 487 6.57 26.21 -7.07
C LEU A 487 5.17 26.69 -7.50
N SER A 488 5.10 27.81 -8.21
CA SER A 488 3.85 28.25 -8.85
C SER A 488 3.44 27.28 -9.97
N GLY A 489 2.18 27.32 -10.42
CA GLY A 489 1.68 26.50 -11.51
C GLY A 489 2.54 26.58 -12.78
N GLY A 490 2.84 27.80 -13.21
CA GLY A 490 3.67 28.05 -14.39
C GLY A 490 5.14 27.66 -14.20
N GLN A 491 5.69 27.75 -12.99
CA GLN A 491 7.03 27.24 -12.69
C GLN A 491 7.09 25.71 -12.79
N ARG A 492 6.08 24.99 -12.23
CA ARG A 492 5.98 23.54 -12.36
C ARG A 492 5.90 23.12 -13.83
N GLN A 493 5.09 23.81 -14.63
CA GLN A 493 4.92 23.51 -16.05
C GLN A 493 6.22 23.69 -16.84
N ARG A 494 6.96 24.78 -16.61
CA ARG A 494 8.26 25.01 -17.26
C ARG A 494 9.33 23.99 -16.85
N VAL A 495 9.32 23.50 -15.60
CA VAL A 495 10.19 22.39 -15.17
C VAL A 495 9.81 21.09 -15.90
N ALA A 496 8.52 20.81 -16.09
CA ALA A 496 8.07 19.64 -16.84
C ALA A 496 8.42 19.73 -18.34
N ILE A 497 8.33 20.93 -18.93
CA ILE A 497 8.79 21.19 -20.31
C ILE A 497 10.31 20.96 -20.40
N ALA A 498 11.10 21.46 -19.45
CA ALA A 498 12.55 21.20 -19.39
C ALA A 498 12.89 19.71 -19.32
N ARG A 499 12.13 18.94 -18.51
CA ARG A 499 12.23 17.47 -18.45
C ARG A 499 11.98 16.83 -19.83
N ALA A 500 10.96 17.26 -20.54
CA ALA A 500 10.63 16.75 -21.86
C ALA A 500 11.68 17.12 -22.92
N LEU A 501 12.18 18.37 -22.90
CA LEU A 501 13.26 18.84 -23.76
C LEU A 501 14.55 18.03 -23.57
N LEU A 502 14.92 17.75 -22.32
CA LEU A 502 16.12 16.98 -21.99
C LEU A 502 16.06 15.54 -22.52
N CYS A 503 14.87 14.93 -22.56
CA CYS A 503 14.66 13.59 -23.08
C CYS A 503 14.72 13.52 -24.61
N ASP A 504 14.53 14.64 -25.31
CA ASP A 504 14.50 14.77 -26.78
C ASP A 504 13.64 13.69 -27.50
N PRO A 505 12.33 13.57 -27.17
CA PRO A 505 11.47 12.58 -27.77
C PRO A 505 11.14 12.92 -29.23
N ARG A 506 10.90 11.93 -30.08
CA ARG A 506 10.45 12.14 -31.47
C ARG A 506 8.94 12.36 -31.59
N ILE A 507 8.20 11.82 -30.65
CA ILE A 507 6.74 11.98 -30.55
C ILE A 507 6.43 12.70 -29.25
N LEU A 508 5.61 13.74 -29.31
CA LEU A 508 5.25 14.55 -28.16
C LEU A 508 3.73 14.55 -27.96
N ILE A 509 3.31 14.42 -26.72
CA ILE A 509 1.92 14.52 -26.30
C ILE A 509 1.79 15.70 -25.36
N LEU A 510 0.97 16.68 -25.74
CA LEU A 510 0.68 17.89 -24.97
C LEU A 510 -0.79 17.92 -24.57
N ASP A 511 -1.05 18.10 -23.28
CA ASP A 511 -2.38 18.42 -22.77
C ASP A 511 -2.42 19.92 -22.46
N ASP A 512 -3.00 20.71 -23.41
CA ASP A 512 -2.96 22.17 -23.44
C ASP A 512 -4.08 22.77 -22.57
N SER A 513 -3.86 22.79 -21.25
CA SER A 513 -4.73 23.51 -20.35
C SER A 513 -3.92 24.27 -19.30
N THR A 514 -3.65 25.54 -19.59
CA THR A 514 -2.99 26.49 -18.69
C THR A 514 -4.01 27.39 -17.97
N SER A 515 -5.08 26.81 -17.43
CA SER A 515 -6.06 27.56 -16.62
C SER A 515 -5.44 27.91 -15.28
N SER A 516 -5.07 29.15 -15.04
CA SER A 516 -4.67 29.76 -13.76
C SER A 516 -3.22 30.31 -13.70
N VAL A 517 -2.70 30.79 -14.80
CA VAL A 517 -1.38 31.43 -14.86
C VAL A 517 -1.57 32.89 -15.30
N ASP A 518 -0.73 33.80 -14.81
CA ASP A 518 -0.69 35.18 -15.29
C ASP A 518 -0.22 35.25 -16.74
N THR A 519 -0.61 36.30 -17.46
CA THR A 519 -0.37 36.46 -18.91
C THR A 519 1.12 36.41 -19.29
N GLU A 520 2.01 36.98 -18.46
CA GLU A 520 3.46 36.94 -18.72
C GLU A 520 4.02 35.51 -18.61
N THR A 521 3.62 34.78 -17.59
CA THR A 521 4.03 33.38 -17.42
C THR A 521 3.44 32.50 -18.53
N GLU A 522 2.22 32.76 -18.96
CA GLU A 522 1.60 32.07 -20.07
C GLU A 522 2.39 32.26 -21.39
N TYR A 523 2.79 33.48 -21.69
CA TYR A 523 3.61 33.77 -22.86
C TYR A 523 4.94 32.99 -22.84
N LEU A 524 5.61 32.93 -21.68
CA LEU A 524 6.85 32.18 -21.51
C LEU A 524 6.64 30.66 -21.69
N ILE A 525 5.50 30.13 -21.23
CA ILE A 525 5.14 28.72 -21.41
C ILE A 525 4.89 28.41 -22.90
N GLN A 526 4.18 29.30 -23.62
CA GLN A 526 3.93 29.13 -25.05
C GLN A 526 5.22 29.12 -25.85
N GLN A 527 6.15 30.05 -25.59
CA GLN A 527 7.47 30.04 -26.23
C GLN A 527 8.23 28.72 -25.97
N ALA A 528 8.19 28.23 -24.73
CA ALA A 528 8.85 26.98 -24.38
C ALA A 528 8.19 25.75 -25.06
N LEU A 529 6.87 25.77 -25.24
CA LEU A 529 6.14 24.72 -25.96
C LEU A 529 6.44 24.75 -27.45
N GLU A 530 6.52 25.93 -28.08
CA GLU A 530 6.90 26.07 -29.51
C GLU A 530 8.29 25.49 -29.74
N GLU A 531 9.28 25.83 -28.89
CA GLU A 531 10.63 25.28 -28.97
C GLU A 531 10.63 23.74 -28.74
N LEU A 532 9.78 23.25 -27.83
CA LEU A 532 9.63 21.82 -27.58
C LEU A 532 8.99 21.09 -28.79
N MET A 533 8.06 21.71 -29.52
CA MET A 533 7.37 21.10 -30.66
C MET A 533 8.22 21.05 -31.94
N GLU A 534 9.26 21.88 -32.04
CA GLU A 534 10.06 22.02 -33.28
C GLU A 534 10.72 20.68 -33.66
N GLY A 535 10.45 20.23 -34.91
CA GLY A 535 10.99 18.99 -35.47
C GLY A 535 10.45 17.70 -34.87
N ARG A 536 9.36 17.75 -34.07
CA ARG A 536 8.75 16.58 -33.40
C ARG A 536 7.30 16.39 -33.87
N THR A 537 6.91 15.12 -34.03
CA THR A 537 5.50 14.77 -34.26
C THR A 537 4.72 15.03 -32.96
N THR A 538 3.77 15.95 -33.01
CA THR A 538 3.14 16.45 -31.79
C THR A 538 1.63 16.20 -31.80
N PHE A 539 1.11 15.56 -30.75
CA PHE A 539 -0.32 15.41 -30.48
C PHE A 539 -0.72 16.38 -29.37
N ILE A 540 -1.66 17.28 -29.64
CA ILE A 540 -2.08 18.32 -28.72
C ILE A 540 -3.56 18.16 -28.42
N ILE A 541 -3.94 17.98 -27.16
CA ILE A 541 -5.34 18.09 -26.73
C ILE A 541 -5.63 19.59 -26.60
N ALA A 542 -6.11 20.20 -27.70
CA ALA A 542 -6.22 21.64 -27.80
C ALA A 542 -7.55 22.16 -27.23
N GLN A 543 -7.44 23.19 -26.39
CA GLN A 543 -8.57 23.98 -25.85
C GLN A 543 -8.44 25.48 -26.20
N ARG A 544 -7.37 25.86 -26.91
CA ARG A 544 -7.05 27.24 -27.24
C ARG A 544 -7.00 27.46 -28.73
N LEU A 545 -7.44 28.63 -29.13
CA LEU A 545 -7.47 29.00 -30.54
C LEU A 545 -6.07 29.08 -31.18
N LEU A 546 -5.09 29.64 -30.47
CA LEU A 546 -3.72 29.77 -30.98
C LEU A 546 -3.11 28.39 -31.27
N THR A 547 -3.31 27.43 -30.39
CA THR A 547 -2.86 26.05 -30.59
C THR A 547 -3.53 25.38 -31.79
N LEU A 548 -4.83 25.60 -31.99
CA LEU A 548 -5.56 25.07 -33.12
C LEU A 548 -5.08 25.69 -34.45
N LYS A 549 -4.77 27.00 -34.48
CA LYS A 549 -4.25 27.69 -35.67
C LYS A 549 -2.82 27.25 -36.02
N SER A 550 -2.03 26.82 -35.07
CA SER A 550 -0.65 26.34 -35.29
C SER A 550 -0.56 24.85 -35.67
N ALA A 551 -1.67 24.11 -35.62
CA ALA A 551 -1.72 22.70 -35.98
C ALA A 551 -1.82 22.49 -37.50
N ASP A 552 -1.02 21.54 -38.03
CA ASP A 552 -1.08 21.15 -39.46
C ASP A 552 -2.39 20.41 -39.79
N THR A 553 -2.95 19.69 -38.81
CA THR A 553 -4.23 19.00 -38.96
C THR A 553 -4.97 18.98 -37.62
N ILE A 554 -6.26 19.24 -37.66
CA ILE A 554 -7.17 19.12 -36.52
C ILE A 554 -8.03 17.87 -36.71
N LEU A 555 -8.09 16.99 -35.72
CA LEU A 555 -9.00 15.85 -35.66
C LEU A 555 -10.11 16.18 -34.67
N VAL A 556 -11.34 16.30 -35.17
CA VAL A 556 -12.52 16.54 -34.31
C VAL A 556 -13.13 15.19 -33.93
N LEU A 557 -13.09 14.88 -32.64
CA LEU A 557 -13.67 13.66 -32.10
C LEU A 557 -15.04 13.93 -31.49
N ASP A 558 -15.99 13.07 -31.82
CA ASP A 558 -17.30 13.01 -31.18
C ASP A 558 -17.72 11.56 -30.96
N GLU A 559 -18.24 11.23 -29.76
CA GLU A 559 -18.65 9.88 -29.38
C GLU A 559 -17.65 8.78 -29.81
N GLY A 560 -16.36 9.05 -29.63
CA GLY A 560 -15.28 8.10 -29.95
C GLY A 560 -14.96 7.91 -31.43
N ARG A 561 -15.45 8.76 -32.31
CA ARG A 561 -15.20 8.74 -33.76
C ARG A 561 -14.56 10.05 -34.23
N ILE A 562 -13.77 10.00 -35.27
CA ILE A 562 -13.32 11.20 -35.96
C ILE A 562 -14.45 11.64 -36.91
N VAL A 563 -15.11 12.76 -36.60
CA VAL A 563 -16.24 13.29 -37.37
C VAL A 563 -15.83 14.33 -38.40
N GLN A 564 -14.72 15.05 -38.12
CA GLN A 564 -14.16 16.05 -39.06
C GLN A 564 -12.63 16.02 -38.98
N ARG A 565 -11.97 16.32 -40.11
CA ARG A 565 -10.52 16.42 -40.23
C ARG A 565 -10.17 17.54 -41.20
N GLY A 566 -9.19 18.37 -40.88
CA GLY A 566 -8.70 19.45 -41.78
C GLY A 566 -7.92 20.50 -41.00
N THR A 567 -7.53 21.56 -41.65
CA THR A 567 -6.95 22.77 -41.06
C THR A 567 -8.04 23.62 -40.37
N HIS A 568 -7.63 24.62 -39.61
CA HIS A 568 -8.55 25.57 -38.97
C HIS A 568 -9.50 26.24 -40.00
N GLU A 569 -8.95 26.72 -41.13
CA GLU A 569 -9.71 27.41 -42.15
C GLU A 569 -10.67 26.47 -42.88
N GLU A 570 -10.22 25.28 -43.24
CA GLU A 570 -11.05 24.26 -43.89
C GLU A 570 -12.23 23.84 -43.02
N LEU A 571 -12.01 23.62 -41.73
CA LEU A 571 -13.05 23.21 -40.80
C LEU A 571 -14.06 24.32 -40.52
N LEU A 572 -13.62 25.59 -40.47
CA LEU A 572 -14.54 26.73 -40.38
C LEU A 572 -15.43 26.85 -41.63
N ALA A 573 -14.84 26.65 -42.81
CA ALA A 573 -15.58 26.69 -44.07
C ALA A 573 -16.54 25.49 -44.21
N MET A 574 -16.16 24.31 -43.72
CA MET A 574 -16.96 23.10 -43.75
C MET A 574 -18.21 23.19 -42.81
N GLY A 575 -18.12 24.00 -41.77
CA GLY A 575 -19.18 24.05 -40.73
C GLY A 575 -19.19 22.82 -39.82
N GLY A 576 -20.34 22.57 -39.15
CA GLY A 576 -20.51 21.41 -38.26
C GLY A 576 -19.89 21.59 -36.88
N LEU A 577 -19.57 20.47 -36.20
CA LEU A 577 -19.17 20.45 -34.79
C LEU A 577 -17.97 21.36 -34.47
N TYR A 578 -16.99 21.42 -35.38
CA TYR A 578 -15.84 22.31 -35.19
C TYR A 578 -16.26 23.78 -35.09
N LYS A 579 -17.10 24.21 -36.05
CA LYS A 579 -17.59 25.58 -36.09
C LYS A 579 -18.47 25.90 -34.89
N ASP A 580 -19.32 24.95 -34.45
CA ASP A 580 -20.17 25.13 -33.28
C ASP A 580 -19.32 25.35 -32.02
N ILE A 581 -18.26 24.56 -31.83
CA ILE A 581 -17.34 24.74 -30.70
C ILE A 581 -16.57 26.06 -30.83
N TYR A 582 -16.12 26.41 -32.03
CA TYR A 582 -15.45 27.68 -32.29
C TYR A 582 -16.34 28.88 -31.95
N ASP A 583 -17.57 28.90 -32.41
CA ASP A 583 -18.51 29.99 -32.17
C ASP A 583 -18.90 30.12 -30.67
N LEU A 584 -18.94 29.01 -29.95
CA LEU A 584 -19.31 28.97 -28.53
C LEU A 584 -18.15 29.27 -27.57
N GLN A 585 -16.92 28.91 -27.90
CA GLN A 585 -15.83 28.91 -26.92
C GLN A 585 -14.56 29.67 -27.36
N LEU A 586 -14.31 29.79 -28.67
CA LEU A 586 -13.04 30.27 -29.19
C LEU A 586 -13.10 31.64 -29.86
N LYS A 587 -14.26 32.06 -30.34
CA LYS A 587 -14.48 33.33 -31.04
C LYS A 587 -14.13 34.54 -30.14
N ASP A 588 -14.47 34.51 -28.89
CA ASP A 588 -14.13 35.57 -27.93
C ASP A 588 -12.62 35.64 -27.69
N GLN A 589 -11.91 34.50 -27.71
CA GLN A 589 -10.44 34.48 -27.65
C GLN A 589 -9.79 35.16 -28.86
N GLU A 590 -10.37 34.99 -30.04
CA GLU A 590 -9.90 35.65 -31.28
C GLU A 590 -10.07 37.16 -31.19
N ALA A 591 -11.26 37.60 -30.77
CA ALA A 591 -11.53 39.03 -30.57
C ALA A 591 -10.58 39.66 -29.54
N PHE A 592 -10.28 38.98 -28.47
CA PHE A 592 -9.37 39.43 -27.43
C PHE A 592 -7.91 39.49 -27.94
N ALA A 593 -7.45 38.46 -28.65
CA ALA A 593 -6.10 38.42 -29.22
C ALA A 593 -5.89 39.51 -30.29
N ALA A 594 -6.93 39.85 -31.09
CA ALA A 594 -6.88 40.94 -32.02
C ALA A 594 -6.74 42.32 -31.35
N LEU A 595 -7.44 42.52 -30.22
CA LEU A 595 -7.32 43.75 -29.43
C LEU A 595 -5.93 43.91 -28.77
N GLU A 596 -5.36 42.82 -28.24
CA GLU A 596 -4.01 42.83 -27.68
C GLU A 596 -2.92 43.13 -28.73
N SER A 597 -3.04 42.58 -29.94
CA SER A 597 -2.11 42.85 -31.03
C SER A 597 -2.18 44.30 -31.49
N GLN A 598 -3.35 44.92 -31.51
CA GLN A 598 -3.52 46.34 -31.80
C GLN A 598 -2.91 47.23 -30.70
N ALA A 599 -3.15 46.91 -29.44
CA ALA A 599 -2.60 47.66 -28.30
C ALA A 599 -1.07 47.52 -28.19
N SER A 600 -0.50 46.39 -28.60
CA SER A 600 0.96 46.16 -28.62
C SER A 600 1.62 46.93 -29.78
N GLY A 601 0.99 47.00 -30.93
CA GLY A 601 1.44 47.80 -32.08
C GLY A 601 1.42 49.32 -31.81
N GLU A 602 0.41 49.81 -31.07
CA GLU A 602 0.34 51.19 -30.64
C GLU A 602 1.42 51.55 -29.61
N ARG A 603 1.77 50.63 -28.68
CA ARG A 603 2.85 50.86 -27.72
C ARG A 603 4.24 50.89 -28.34
N GLN A 604 4.50 50.09 -29.37
CA GLN A 604 5.76 50.18 -30.15
C GLN A 604 5.86 51.46 -30.94
N ALA A 605 4.75 51.91 -31.55
CA ALA A 605 4.74 53.17 -32.30
C ALA A 605 4.87 54.44 -31.40
N VAL A 606 4.51 54.37 -30.13
CA VAL A 606 4.67 55.47 -29.16
C VAL A 606 6.06 55.46 -28.50
N GLY A 607 6.75 54.32 -28.46
CA GLY A 607 8.13 54.19 -27.91
C GLY A 607 9.23 54.63 -28.88
N GLU A 608 8.91 54.83 -30.19
CA GLU A 608 9.83 55.31 -31.21
C GLU A 608 9.65 56.83 -31.54
N ARG A 609 8.89 57.54 -30.74
CA ARG A 609 8.80 59.02 -30.81
C ARG A 609 9.41 59.63 -29.49
#